data_81d222499a97496dba24b9f0e4a7cf1d
#
_entry.id   81d222499a97496dba24b9f0e4a7cf1d
#
_cell.length_a   1.000
_cell.length_b   1.000
_cell.length_c   1.000
_cell.angle_alpha   90.00
_cell.angle_beta   90.00
_cell.angle_gamma   90.00
#
_symmetry.space_group_name_H-M   'P 1'
#
loop_
_entity.id
_entity.type
_entity.pdbx_description
1 polymer ?
#
loop_
_entity_poly.entity_id
_entity_poly.type
_entity_poly.pdbx_seq_one_letter_code
_entity_poly.pdbx_strand_id
1 'polypeptide(L)'
;MKRCPPWIRVNRVIRDIPHKSIEGGVKCGNLRQIIEQKMKQNGDVPSDIRQREVKLGNFDPNNCNLFVTHYVGSGGDEYFISYESRDKKILYGFFRLRLNRTWNETIDEIKGHAFGRELHVYGEHTNVGESNSKTGTQHRGLGGKLLKIGEEIALSLIHISEPTRHSAI
;
A
#
# COMPACT_ATOMS: atom_id res chain seq x y z
N MET A 1 -9.70 0.41 -13.31
CA MET A 1 -9.23 1.41 -12.33
C MET A 1 -10.33 1.76 -11.31
N LYS A 2 -11.56 2.04 -11.69
CA LYS A 2 -12.69 2.32 -10.75
C LYS A 2 -12.99 1.19 -9.76
N ARG A 3 -12.84 -0.07 -10.16
CA ARG A 3 -13.07 -1.26 -9.31
C ARG A 3 -11.79 -1.86 -8.74
N CYS A 4 -10.68 -1.15 -8.86
CA CYS A 4 -9.41 -1.61 -8.32
C CYS A 4 -9.42 -1.50 -6.80
N PRO A 5 -9.08 -2.56 -6.04
CA PRO A 5 -8.94 -2.45 -4.61
C PRO A 5 -7.91 -1.38 -4.20
N PRO A 6 -8.13 -0.67 -3.08
CA PRO A 6 -7.28 0.47 -2.70
C PRO A 6 -5.83 0.08 -2.34
N TRP A 7 -5.57 -1.18 -2.09
CA TRP A 7 -4.22 -1.72 -1.83
C TRP A 7 -3.49 -2.17 -3.10
N ILE A 8 -4.09 -2.05 -4.27
CA ILE A 8 -3.45 -2.41 -5.54
C ILE A 8 -2.79 -1.18 -6.16
N ARG A 9 -1.55 -1.35 -6.64
CA ARG A 9 -0.86 -0.35 -7.46
C ARG A 9 -0.92 -0.76 -8.92
N VAL A 10 -1.63 -0.01 -9.73
CA VAL A 10 -1.67 -0.21 -11.19
C VAL A 10 -0.49 0.50 -11.82
N ASN A 11 0.59 -0.22 -12.11
CA ASN A 11 1.79 0.36 -12.68
C ASN A 11 1.62 0.71 -14.16
N ARG A 12 1.01 -0.20 -14.93
CA ARG A 12 0.78 -0.03 -16.37
C ARG A 12 -0.63 -0.49 -16.73
N VAL A 13 -1.26 0.22 -17.65
CA VAL A 13 -2.54 -0.18 -18.24
C VAL A 13 -2.33 -0.91 -19.57
N ILE A 14 -1.24 -0.55 -20.26
CA ILE A 14 -0.82 -1.15 -21.52
C ILE A 14 0.71 -1.21 -21.54
N ARG A 15 1.28 -2.11 -22.32
CA ARG A 15 2.72 -2.10 -22.61
C ARG A 15 3.08 -0.88 -23.46
N ASP A 16 4.20 -0.25 -23.13
CA ASP A 16 4.79 0.83 -23.92
C ASP A 16 5.48 0.20 -25.15
N ILE A 17 4.71 0.00 -26.21
CA ILE A 17 5.22 -0.51 -27.50
C ILE A 17 5.20 0.65 -28.49
N PRO A 18 6.29 0.88 -29.25
CA PRO A 18 6.31 1.91 -30.28
C PRO A 18 5.18 1.70 -31.29
N HIS A 19 4.49 2.79 -31.67
CA HIS A 19 3.33 2.73 -32.59
C HIS A 19 3.61 1.98 -33.89
N LYS A 20 4.85 2.09 -34.39
CA LYS A 20 5.31 1.42 -35.64
C LYS A 20 5.34 -0.11 -35.52
N SER A 21 5.44 -0.64 -34.30
CA SER A 21 5.53 -2.08 -34.02
C SER A 21 4.17 -2.71 -33.71
N ILE A 22 3.07 -1.93 -33.73
CA ILE A 22 1.72 -2.39 -33.47
C ILE A 22 1.00 -2.61 -34.80
N GLU A 23 0.83 -3.85 -35.19
CA GLU A 23 0.10 -4.21 -36.41
C GLU A 23 -1.43 -4.12 -36.18
N GLY A 24 -1.92 -4.55 -35.02
CA GLY A 24 -3.34 -4.54 -34.67
C GLY A 24 -3.60 -4.16 -33.23
N GLY A 25 -4.80 -3.67 -32.91
CA GLY A 25 -5.21 -3.28 -31.57
C GLY A 25 -5.07 -1.78 -31.28
N VAL A 26 -4.94 -1.42 -30.00
CA VAL A 26 -4.92 -0.02 -29.56
C VAL A 26 -3.55 0.61 -29.84
N LYS A 27 -3.49 1.49 -30.82
CA LYS A 27 -2.29 2.28 -31.19
C LYS A 27 -2.20 3.56 -30.35
N CYS A 28 -2.13 3.43 -29.02
CA CYS A 28 -2.15 4.57 -28.11
C CYS A 28 -1.11 4.37 -27.00
N GLY A 29 -0.02 5.15 -27.01
CA GLY A 29 1.04 5.08 -26.00
C GLY A 29 0.65 5.70 -24.65
N ASN A 30 -0.39 6.55 -24.62
CA ASN A 30 -0.83 7.29 -23.42
C ASN A 30 -2.21 6.84 -22.92
N LEU A 31 -2.59 5.57 -23.13
CA LEU A 31 -3.91 5.04 -22.76
C LEU A 31 -4.27 5.31 -21.30
N ARG A 32 -3.32 5.24 -20.38
CA ARG A 32 -3.57 5.57 -18.97
C ARG A 32 -4.10 6.99 -18.79
N GLN A 33 -3.46 7.97 -19.41
CA GLN A 33 -3.86 9.38 -19.33
C GLN A 33 -5.26 9.59 -19.88
N ILE A 34 -5.58 8.94 -21.00
CA ILE A 34 -6.91 9.01 -21.62
C ILE A 34 -7.97 8.42 -20.68
N ILE A 35 -7.69 7.28 -20.05
CA ILE A 35 -8.61 6.66 -19.08
C ILE A 35 -8.81 7.58 -17.87
N GLU A 36 -7.73 8.14 -17.31
CA GLU A 36 -7.78 9.05 -16.17
C GLU A 36 -8.60 10.31 -16.48
N GLN A 37 -8.40 10.89 -17.67
CA GLN A 37 -9.17 12.04 -18.12
C GLN A 37 -10.66 11.70 -18.27
N LYS A 38 -10.97 10.55 -18.85
CA LYS A 38 -12.36 10.09 -19.01
C LYS A 38 -13.03 9.80 -17.66
N MET A 39 -12.30 9.19 -16.73
CA MET A 39 -12.77 8.98 -15.35
C MET A 39 -13.09 10.32 -14.67
N LYS A 40 -12.20 11.30 -14.79
CA LYS A 40 -12.41 12.65 -14.24
C LYS A 40 -13.64 13.32 -14.83
N GLN A 41 -13.84 13.23 -16.16
CA GLN A 41 -15.02 13.76 -16.83
C GLN A 41 -16.33 13.12 -16.35
N ASN A 42 -16.29 11.83 -16.02
CA ASN A 42 -17.45 11.09 -15.52
C ASN A 42 -17.65 11.26 -13.99
N GLY A 43 -16.81 12.03 -13.30
CA GLY A 43 -16.84 12.14 -11.83
C GLY A 43 -16.38 10.88 -11.10
N ASP A 44 -15.75 9.94 -11.80
CA ASP A 44 -15.23 8.71 -11.22
C ASP A 44 -13.90 8.96 -10.49
N VAL A 45 -13.77 8.44 -9.27
CA VAL A 45 -12.55 8.53 -8.48
C VAL A 45 -11.78 7.22 -8.60
N PRO A 46 -10.53 7.23 -9.12
CA PRO A 46 -9.68 6.04 -9.11
C PRO A 46 -9.33 5.65 -7.68
N SER A 47 -9.26 4.35 -7.41
CA SER A 47 -8.98 3.81 -6.07
C SER A 47 -7.59 3.21 -5.92
N ASP A 48 -6.84 3.05 -7.00
CA ASP A 48 -5.51 2.46 -6.96
C ASP A 48 -4.48 3.37 -6.27
N ILE A 49 -3.45 2.77 -5.68
CA ILE A 49 -2.39 3.48 -4.94
C ILE A 49 -1.80 4.64 -5.74
N ARG A 50 -1.40 4.39 -7.01
CA ARG A 50 -0.71 5.38 -7.83
C ARG A 50 -1.52 6.65 -8.09
N GLN A 51 -2.85 6.54 -8.10
CA GLN A 51 -3.73 7.69 -8.28
C GLN A 51 -3.94 8.49 -7.01
N ARG A 52 -3.80 7.82 -5.86
CA ARG A 52 -4.03 8.39 -4.54
C ARG A 52 -2.76 8.88 -3.85
N GLU A 53 -1.57 8.50 -4.34
CA GLU A 53 -0.30 8.95 -3.75
C GLU A 53 -0.25 10.47 -3.65
N VAL A 54 0.10 10.98 -2.48
CA VAL A 54 0.22 12.43 -2.25
C VAL A 54 1.29 13.01 -3.17
N LYS A 55 0.93 14.10 -3.85
CA LYS A 55 1.86 14.87 -4.68
C LYS A 55 2.64 15.85 -3.83
N LEU A 56 3.79 16.29 -4.35
CA LEU A 56 4.67 17.26 -3.69
C LEU A 56 3.88 18.45 -3.13
N GLY A 57 4.14 18.82 -1.89
CA GLY A 57 3.55 19.98 -1.23
C GLY A 57 2.12 19.83 -0.69
N ASN A 58 1.46 18.68 -0.87
CA ASN A 58 0.04 18.51 -0.51
C ASN A 58 -0.18 17.70 0.79
N PHE A 59 0.78 17.68 1.71
CA PHE A 59 0.59 17.01 2.98
C PHE A 59 -0.21 17.87 3.96
N ASP A 60 -1.36 17.35 4.41
CA ASP A 60 -2.18 17.95 5.46
C ASP A 60 -2.15 17.06 6.72
N PRO A 61 -1.43 17.50 7.79
CA PRO A 61 -1.35 16.74 9.04
C PRO A 61 -2.70 16.61 9.76
N ASN A 62 -3.61 17.58 9.57
CA ASN A 62 -4.93 17.56 10.21
C ASN A 62 -5.90 16.61 9.50
N ASN A 63 -5.57 16.20 8.28
CA ASN A 63 -6.35 15.26 7.47
C ASN A 63 -5.57 13.97 7.18
N CYS A 64 -4.68 13.56 8.10
CA CYS A 64 -3.88 12.34 8.00
C CYS A 64 -4.38 11.32 9.01
N ASN A 65 -5.14 10.33 8.55
CA ASN A 65 -5.81 9.35 9.38
C ASN A 65 -5.25 7.94 9.12
N LEU A 66 -5.19 7.12 10.18
CA LEU A 66 -4.80 5.73 10.08
C LEU A 66 -5.98 4.87 9.62
N PHE A 67 -5.72 4.00 8.65
CA PHE A 67 -6.65 2.95 8.23
C PHE A 67 -5.93 1.61 8.19
N VAL A 68 -6.67 0.56 8.57
CA VAL A 68 -6.20 -0.83 8.46
C VAL A 68 -7.23 -1.60 7.65
N THR A 69 -6.79 -2.15 6.53
CA THR A 69 -7.64 -2.98 5.67
C THR A 69 -7.09 -4.40 5.66
N HIS A 70 -7.90 -5.34 6.14
CA HIS A 70 -7.60 -6.77 6.12
C HIS A 70 -8.22 -7.42 4.88
N TYR A 71 -7.46 -8.29 4.23
CA TYR A 71 -7.95 -9.16 3.15
C TYR A 71 -7.16 -10.47 3.14
N VAL A 72 -7.72 -11.48 2.49
CA VAL A 72 -7.06 -12.79 2.34
C VAL A 72 -6.47 -12.89 0.95
N GLY A 73 -5.21 -13.32 0.85
CA GLY A 73 -4.53 -13.50 -0.42
C GLY A 73 -3.55 -14.67 -0.37
N SER A 74 -3.63 -15.57 -1.36
CA SER A 74 -2.69 -16.70 -1.51
C SER A 74 -2.44 -17.49 -0.22
N GLY A 75 -3.52 -17.81 0.53
CA GLY A 75 -3.43 -18.62 1.76
C GLY A 75 -2.92 -17.88 3.00
N GLY A 76 -2.80 -16.56 2.97
CA GLY A 76 -2.39 -15.74 4.11
C GLY A 76 -3.33 -14.58 4.38
N ASP A 77 -3.21 -14.02 5.56
CA ASP A 77 -3.84 -12.76 5.92
C ASP A 77 -2.95 -11.61 5.52
N GLU A 78 -3.50 -10.69 4.79
CA GLU A 78 -2.82 -9.48 4.33
C GLU A 78 -3.44 -8.26 5.03
N TYR A 79 -2.59 -7.41 5.56
CA TYR A 79 -2.98 -6.13 6.16
C TYR A 79 -2.37 -4.99 5.37
N PHE A 80 -3.22 -4.14 4.82
CA PHE A 80 -2.84 -2.87 4.24
C PHE A 80 -3.06 -1.78 5.27
N ILE A 81 -1.99 -1.38 5.93
CA ILE A 81 -1.95 -0.37 6.98
C ILE A 81 -1.55 0.93 6.31
N SER A 82 -2.38 1.96 6.36
CA SER A 82 -2.15 3.17 5.59
C SER A 82 -2.50 4.44 6.35
N TYR A 83 -1.76 5.51 6.08
CA TYR A 83 -2.15 6.86 6.42
C TYR A 83 -2.76 7.52 5.19
N GLU A 84 -4.01 7.94 5.30
CA GLU A 84 -4.79 8.49 4.19
C GLU A 84 -5.56 9.74 4.64
N SER A 85 -6.01 10.55 3.67
CA SER A 85 -7.02 11.58 3.95
C SER A 85 -8.32 10.93 4.43
N ARG A 86 -9.12 11.68 5.20
CA ARG A 86 -10.38 11.18 5.76
C ARG A 86 -11.34 10.62 4.70
N ASP A 87 -11.35 11.22 3.52
CA ASP A 87 -12.15 10.78 2.38
C ASP A 87 -11.47 9.69 1.53
N LYS A 88 -10.30 9.21 1.97
CA LYS A 88 -9.46 8.18 1.32
C LYS A 88 -9.02 8.49 -0.11
N LYS A 89 -9.03 9.77 -0.51
CA LYS A 89 -8.58 10.18 -1.84
C LYS A 89 -7.08 10.41 -1.94
N ILE A 90 -6.42 10.68 -0.82
CA ILE A 90 -4.98 10.94 -0.75
C ILE A 90 -4.34 9.90 0.15
N LEU A 91 -3.30 9.23 -0.35
CA LEU A 91 -2.48 8.26 0.36
C LEU A 91 -1.13 8.90 0.70
N TYR A 92 -0.82 9.00 1.99
CA TYR A 92 0.43 9.57 2.50
C TYR A 92 1.53 8.53 2.69
N GLY A 93 1.14 7.31 3.03
CA GLY A 93 2.06 6.19 3.18
C GLY A 93 1.33 4.92 3.58
N PHE A 94 2.00 3.78 3.41
CA PHE A 94 1.43 2.49 3.77
C PHE A 94 2.51 1.48 4.16
N PHE A 95 2.07 0.46 4.88
CA PHE A 95 2.81 -0.74 5.18
C PHE A 95 1.96 -1.97 4.84
N ARG A 96 2.56 -2.94 4.18
CA ARG A 96 1.94 -4.23 3.88
C ARG A 96 2.51 -5.29 4.79
N LEU A 97 1.65 -5.84 5.63
CA LEU A 97 1.96 -6.94 6.51
C LEU A 97 1.24 -8.20 6.02
N ARG A 98 1.96 -9.31 5.94
CA ARG A 98 1.40 -10.63 5.65
C ARG A 98 1.62 -11.55 6.84
N LEU A 99 0.56 -12.28 7.21
CA LEU A 99 0.61 -13.38 8.16
C LEU A 99 0.30 -14.67 7.41
N ASN A 100 1.25 -15.59 7.44
CA ASN A 100 1.08 -16.87 6.76
C ASN A 100 0.25 -17.81 7.65
N ARG A 101 -0.92 -18.21 7.19
CA ARG A 101 -1.80 -19.14 7.90
C ARG A 101 -1.43 -20.59 7.71
N THR A 102 -0.79 -20.91 6.59
CA THR A 102 -0.49 -22.28 6.21
C THR A 102 0.98 -22.58 6.31
N TRP A 103 1.31 -23.77 6.80
CA TRP A 103 2.67 -24.28 6.87
C TRP A 103 3.24 -24.71 5.51
N ASN A 104 2.47 -24.54 4.42
CA ASN A 104 2.83 -24.91 3.06
C ASN A 104 3.63 -23.83 2.30
N GLU A 105 4.34 -22.97 3.03
CA GLU A 105 5.24 -22.03 2.39
C GLU A 105 6.49 -22.74 1.86
N THR A 106 6.93 -22.33 0.67
CA THR A 106 8.11 -22.90 0.00
C THR A 106 9.40 -22.57 0.73
N ILE A 107 9.41 -21.50 1.52
CA ILE A 107 10.57 -21.00 2.25
C ILE A 107 10.34 -21.26 3.74
N ASP A 108 11.17 -22.10 4.33
CA ASP A 108 11.01 -22.52 5.74
C ASP A 108 11.13 -21.38 6.72
N GLU A 109 11.98 -20.39 6.44
CA GLU A 109 12.26 -19.24 7.29
C GLU A 109 11.05 -18.31 7.49
N ILE A 110 10.05 -18.38 6.62
CA ILE A 110 8.85 -17.53 6.73
C ILE A 110 7.61 -18.29 7.21
N LYS A 111 7.73 -19.59 7.45
CA LYS A 111 6.62 -20.40 7.97
C LYS A 111 6.19 -19.90 9.33
N GLY A 112 4.89 -19.61 9.48
CA GLY A 112 4.31 -19.17 10.75
C GLY A 112 4.78 -17.79 11.23
N HIS A 113 5.48 -17.03 10.39
CA HIS A 113 5.96 -15.70 10.72
C HIS A 113 5.13 -14.59 10.07
N ALA A 114 5.14 -13.45 10.71
CA ALA A 114 4.66 -12.21 10.12
C ALA A 114 5.73 -11.66 9.16
N PHE A 115 5.33 -11.23 7.99
CA PHE A 115 6.23 -10.75 6.95
C PHE A 115 5.86 -9.35 6.47
N GLY A 116 6.76 -8.38 6.71
CA GLY A 116 6.65 -7.04 6.15
C GLY A 116 7.06 -7.05 4.67
N ARG A 117 6.09 -6.81 3.78
CA ARG A 117 6.30 -6.91 2.33
C ARG A 117 6.74 -5.62 1.70
N GLU A 118 6.18 -4.51 2.14
CA GLU A 118 6.43 -3.19 1.55
C GLU A 118 6.11 -2.11 2.58
N LEU A 119 7.05 -1.17 2.77
CA LEU A 119 6.84 0.07 3.50
C LEU A 119 7.12 1.23 2.55
N HIS A 120 6.16 2.12 2.38
CA HIS A 120 6.32 3.28 1.52
C HIS A 120 5.69 4.52 2.15
N VAL A 121 6.43 5.62 2.19
CA VAL A 121 5.93 6.93 2.61
C VAL A 121 6.18 7.90 1.45
N TYR A 122 5.11 8.51 0.97
CA TYR A 122 5.15 9.45 -0.15
C TYR A 122 5.50 10.86 0.33
N GLY A 123 6.10 11.65 -0.54
CA GLY A 123 6.44 13.05 -0.28
C GLY A 123 7.80 13.44 -0.82
N GLU A 124 8.25 14.65 -0.50
CA GLU A 124 9.57 15.14 -0.89
C GLU A 124 10.67 14.35 -0.19
N HIS A 125 11.68 13.95 -0.95
CA HIS A 125 12.88 13.36 -0.40
C HIS A 125 13.68 14.42 0.34
N THR A 126 14.01 14.17 1.58
CA THR A 126 15.00 14.96 2.32
C THR A 126 16.22 14.08 2.55
N ASN A 127 17.39 14.70 2.49
CA ASN A 127 18.64 14.01 2.75
C ASN A 127 18.67 13.48 4.19
N VAL A 128 19.28 12.32 4.38
CA VAL A 128 19.47 11.73 5.70
C VAL A 128 20.31 12.71 6.54
N GLY A 129 19.73 13.21 7.63
CA GLY A 129 20.39 14.17 8.54
C GLY A 129 19.91 15.62 8.43
N GLU A 130 19.09 15.99 7.44
CA GLU A 130 18.48 17.31 7.35
C GLU A 130 17.06 17.32 7.90
N SER A 131 16.82 18.07 8.96
CA SER A 131 15.47 18.29 9.51
C SER A 131 14.83 19.51 8.85
N ASN A 132 14.32 19.37 7.63
CA ASN A 132 13.48 20.38 7.02
C ASN A 132 12.03 20.25 7.49
N SER A 133 11.70 20.99 8.53
CA SER A 133 10.49 20.86 9.34
C SER A 133 9.20 21.41 8.72
N LYS A 134 9.19 21.88 7.47
CA LYS A 134 8.05 22.71 7.03
C LYS A 134 7.12 22.13 5.98
N THR A 135 7.50 21.14 5.15
CA THR A 135 6.65 20.77 4.00
C THR A 135 6.54 19.28 3.66
N GLY A 136 7.32 18.37 4.25
CA GLY A 136 7.38 16.97 3.77
C GLY A 136 6.66 15.96 4.64
N THR A 137 6.01 14.98 4.01
CA THR A 137 5.38 13.81 4.66
C THR A 137 6.42 12.88 5.29
N GLN A 138 7.61 12.80 4.70
CA GLN A 138 8.63 11.80 5.07
C GLN A 138 9.25 12.05 6.46
N HIS A 139 9.30 13.30 6.95
CA HIS A 139 9.96 13.62 8.23
C HIS A 139 9.07 13.57 9.46
N ARG A 140 7.78 13.18 9.32
CA ARG A 140 6.85 13.14 10.46
C ARG A 140 6.79 11.79 11.16
N GLY A 141 7.75 10.91 10.88
CA GLY A 141 7.83 9.59 11.50
C GLY A 141 6.70 8.64 11.11
N LEU A 142 6.01 8.89 9.98
CA LEU A 142 4.91 8.04 9.52
C LEU A 142 5.38 6.60 9.26
N GLY A 143 6.58 6.42 8.71
CA GLY A 143 7.16 5.09 8.48
C GLY A 143 7.33 4.30 9.78
N GLY A 144 7.91 4.92 10.81
CA GLY A 144 8.06 4.30 12.13
C GLY A 144 6.72 3.96 12.78
N LYS A 145 5.73 4.86 12.65
CA LYS A 145 4.37 4.60 13.16
C LYS A 145 3.70 3.43 12.43
N LEU A 146 3.83 3.35 11.12
CA LEU A 146 3.29 2.25 10.32
C LEU A 146 3.92 0.91 10.70
N LEU A 147 5.24 0.86 10.88
CA LEU A 147 5.94 -0.35 11.35
C LEU A 147 5.46 -0.77 12.73
N LYS A 148 5.40 0.16 13.68
CA LYS A 148 4.94 -0.12 15.05
C LYS A 148 3.54 -0.73 15.07
N ILE A 149 2.61 -0.18 14.29
CA ILE A 149 1.25 -0.72 14.18
C ILE A 149 1.27 -2.12 13.56
N GLY A 150 2.11 -2.34 12.55
CA GLY A 150 2.27 -3.67 11.95
C GLY A 150 2.82 -4.70 12.95
N GLU A 151 3.78 -4.33 13.77
CA GLU A 151 4.30 -5.17 14.86
C GLU A 151 3.22 -5.48 15.90
N GLU A 152 2.44 -4.50 16.32
CA GLU A 152 1.33 -4.70 17.25
C GLU A 152 0.29 -5.67 16.70
N ILE A 153 -0.08 -5.56 15.42
CA ILE A 153 -0.98 -6.49 14.75
C ILE A 153 -0.37 -7.90 14.70
N ALA A 154 0.90 -8.01 14.29
CA ALA A 154 1.59 -9.29 14.19
C ALA A 154 1.64 -9.99 15.55
N LEU A 155 2.05 -9.30 16.60
CA LEU A 155 2.13 -9.86 17.95
C LEU A 155 0.77 -10.28 18.48
N SER A 156 -0.28 -9.48 18.28
CA SER A 156 -1.62 -9.80 18.74
C SER A 156 -2.17 -11.10 18.12
N LEU A 157 -1.80 -11.38 16.87
CA LEU A 157 -2.30 -12.53 16.13
C LEU A 157 -1.44 -13.78 16.31
N ILE A 158 -0.13 -13.64 16.54
CA ILE A 158 0.76 -14.76 16.87
C ILE A 158 0.40 -15.35 18.24
N HIS A 159 0.10 -14.53 19.24
CA HIS A 159 -0.33 -14.99 20.56
C HIS A 159 -1.66 -15.74 20.57
N ILE A 160 -2.56 -15.47 19.63
CA ILE A 160 -3.85 -16.18 19.50
C ILE A 160 -3.65 -17.56 18.89
N SER A 161 -2.61 -17.80 18.12
CA SER A 161 -2.36 -19.06 17.41
C SER A 161 -1.44 -20.03 18.16
N GLU A 162 -0.83 -19.65 19.27
CA GLU A 162 -0.14 -20.61 20.15
C GLU A 162 -1.17 -21.46 20.90
N PRO A 163 -1.19 -22.79 20.69
CA PRO A 163 -2.02 -23.66 21.54
C PRO A 163 -1.48 -23.53 22.97
N THR A 164 -2.35 -23.13 23.90
CA THR A 164 -2.09 -23.22 25.34
C THR A 164 -1.56 -24.63 25.62
N ARG A 165 -0.26 -24.74 25.90
CA ARG A 165 0.29 -25.97 26.46
C ARG A 165 -0.36 -26.12 27.84
N HIS A 166 -1.42 -26.91 27.90
CA HIS A 166 -1.84 -27.47 29.18
C HIS A 166 -0.71 -28.36 29.65
N SER A 167 0.06 -27.86 30.61
CA SER A 167 0.92 -28.71 31.43
C SER A 167 -0.01 -29.69 32.15
N ALA A 168 -0.07 -30.91 31.63
CA ALA A 168 -0.61 -32.03 32.40
C ALA A 168 0.30 -32.25 33.60
N ILE A 169 -0.23 -32.04 34.79
CA ILE A 169 0.29 -32.49 36.05
C ILE A 169 0.07 -34.00 36.17
#